data_4bee78e2c68aeb5c72c968da2b23bf5a
#
_entry.id   4bee78e2c68aeb5c72c968da2b23bf5a
#
_cell.length_a   1.000
_cell.length_b   1.000
_cell.length_c   1.000
_cell.angle_alpha   90.00
_cell.angle_beta   90.00
_cell.angle_gamma   90.00
#
_symmetry.space_group_name_H-M   'P 1'
#
loop_
_entity.id
_entity.type
_entity.pdbx_description
1 polymer ?
#
loop_
_entity_poly.entity_id
_entity_poly.type
_entity_poly.pdbx_seq_one_letter_code
_entity_poly.pdbx_strand_id
1 'polypeptide(L)'
;FGVQDIHTIENRCKFNPNVNIVRGTDKWIDLHRHRTTAEAIADLKGRGYRIVATTPHREDKTPETFDVAASPFVLVFGTEHAGISDEVIAGADEFLRIPMCGMVESLNVSASAAILIYMLSSRMRETVPDWRLTAGKRAEILYRWTFASVRDAEAILRRKYPEE
;
A
#
# COMPACT_ATOMS: atom_id res chain seq x y z
N PHE A 1 9.85 -1.85 3.79
CA PHE A 1 9.90 -1.87 2.32
C PHE A 1 9.61 -0.49 1.70
N GLY A 2 9.15 0.49 2.47
CA GLY A 2 8.91 1.86 2.01
C GLY A 2 7.48 2.12 1.53
N VAL A 3 6.55 1.20 1.70
CA VAL A 3 5.12 1.45 1.47
C VAL A 3 4.61 2.38 2.56
N GLN A 4 3.99 3.50 2.15
CA GLN A 4 3.48 4.51 3.06
C GLN A 4 1.96 4.60 3.02
N ASP A 5 1.37 4.55 1.82
CA ASP A 5 -0.08 4.64 1.65
C ASP A 5 -0.72 3.26 1.71
N ILE A 6 -1.71 3.11 2.59
CA ILE A 6 -2.54 1.91 2.70
C ILE A 6 -4.00 2.32 2.51
N HIS A 7 -4.68 1.65 1.60
CA HIS A 7 -6.09 1.87 1.31
C HIS A 7 -6.93 0.71 1.83
N THR A 8 -8.00 1.01 2.56
CA THR A 8 -8.96 0.01 3.03
C THR A 8 -10.33 0.26 2.42
N ILE A 9 -10.98 -0.81 1.99
CA ILE A 9 -12.36 -0.79 1.51
C ILE A 9 -13.25 -1.35 2.61
N GLU A 10 -14.06 -0.48 3.22
CA GLU A 10 -14.81 -0.76 4.44
C GLU A 10 -16.32 -0.95 4.17
N ASN A 11 -16.66 -1.69 3.13
CA ASN A 11 -18.06 -1.92 2.73
C ASN A 11 -18.84 -2.87 3.66
N ARG A 12 -18.15 -3.73 4.42
CA ARG A 12 -18.77 -4.72 5.32
C ARG A 12 -18.41 -4.49 6.80
N CYS A 13 -17.18 -4.14 7.07
CA CYS A 13 -16.70 -3.86 8.43
C CYS A 13 -15.64 -2.75 8.39
N LYS A 14 -15.53 -2.03 9.50
CA LYS A 14 -14.45 -1.03 9.66
C LYS A 14 -13.14 -1.73 9.94
N PHE A 15 -12.10 -1.32 9.25
CA PHE A 15 -10.74 -1.71 9.58
C PHE A 15 -10.33 -1.06 10.91
N ASN A 16 -10.06 -1.89 11.90
CA ASN A 16 -9.61 -1.44 13.20
C ASN A 16 -8.32 -2.18 13.56
N PRO A 17 -7.14 -1.55 13.35
CA PRO A 17 -5.88 -2.22 13.63
C PRO A 17 -5.77 -2.56 15.11
N ASN A 18 -5.37 -3.78 15.41
CA ASN A 18 -5.14 -4.20 16.79
C ASN A 18 -3.85 -3.55 17.31
N VAL A 19 -3.98 -2.69 18.32
CA VAL A 19 -2.89 -1.89 18.91
C VAL A 19 -1.73 -2.76 19.38
N ASN A 20 -2.03 -3.96 19.89
CA ASN A 20 -1.01 -4.90 20.36
C ASN A 20 -0.20 -5.55 19.21
N ILE A 21 -0.78 -5.62 18.02
CA ILE A 21 -0.13 -6.17 16.83
C ILE A 21 0.67 -5.08 16.10
N VAL A 22 0.07 -3.91 15.87
CA VAL A 22 0.74 -2.82 15.13
C VAL A 22 1.86 -2.15 15.91
N ARG A 23 1.86 -2.22 17.23
CA ARG A 23 2.94 -1.73 18.11
C ARG A 23 3.44 -0.32 17.73
N GLY A 24 2.54 0.55 17.29
CA GLY A 24 2.86 1.93 16.90
C GLY A 24 3.44 2.09 15.49
N THR A 25 3.46 1.03 14.66
CA THR A 25 3.87 1.15 13.25
C THR A 25 2.86 1.92 12.41
N ASP A 26 1.61 1.99 12.86
CA ASP A 26 0.52 2.78 12.29
C ASP A 26 0.83 4.28 12.19
N LYS A 27 1.75 4.79 13.02
CA LYS A 27 2.22 6.19 12.96
C LYS A 27 2.99 6.52 11.69
N TRP A 28 3.52 5.51 11.01
CA TRP A 28 4.42 5.66 9.86
C TRP A 28 3.74 5.43 8.53
N ILE A 29 2.43 5.17 8.53
CA ILE A 29 1.63 4.93 7.33
C ILE A 29 0.49 5.94 7.23
N ASP A 30 0.07 6.22 6.00
CA ASP A 30 -1.12 7.01 5.71
C ASP A 30 -2.26 6.06 5.36
N LEU A 31 -3.28 5.99 6.23
CA LEU A 31 -4.43 5.10 6.05
C LEU A 31 -5.58 5.84 5.38
N HIS A 32 -5.90 5.43 4.15
CA HIS A 32 -7.00 5.96 3.35
C HIS A 32 -8.20 4.99 3.42
N ARG A 33 -9.36 5.49 3.81
CA ARG A 33 -10.56 4.67 4.01
C ARG A 33 -11.59 4.96 2.92
N HIS A 34 -12.03 3.91 2.24
CA HIS A 34 -13.06 3.99 1.20
C HIS A 34 -14.29 3.20 1.64
N ARG A 35 -15.47 3.72 1.33
CA ARG A 35 -16.74 3.07 1.66
C ARG A 35 -17.10 1.97 0.68
N THR A 36 -16.66 2.10 -0.59
CA THR A 36 -16.96 1.13 -1.64
C THR A 36 -15.73 0.84 -2.49
N THR A 37 -15.75 -0.30 -3.17
CA THR A 37 -14.71 -0.67 -4.14
C THR A 37 -14.65 0.33 -5.30
N ALA A 38 -15.80 0.75 -5.81
CA ALA A 38 -15.88 1.71 -6.91
C ALA A 38 -15.24 3.05 -6.54
N GLU A 39 -15.49 3.56 -5.33
CA GLU A 39 -14.85 4.78 -4.81
C GLU A 39 -13.33 4.64 -4.76
N ALA A 40 -12.81 3.54 -4.22
CA ALA A 40 -11.38 3.29 -4.12
C ALA A 40 -10.71 3.23 -5.50
N ILE A 41 -11.31 2.50 -6.44
CA ILE A 41 -10.78 2.37 -7.81
C ILE A 41 -10.81 3.73 -8.53
N ALA A 42 -11.89 4.48 -8.41
CA ALA A 42 -12.02 5.80 -9.05
C ALA A 42 -10.98 6.80 -8.51
N ASP A 43 -10.80 6.86 -7.19
CA ASP A 43 -9.78 7.71 -6.55
C ASP A 43 -8.38 7.35 -7.03
N LEU A 44 -8.02 6.08 -6.96
CA LEU A 44 -6.69 5.59 -7.33
C LEU A 44 -6.39 5.79 -8.82
N LYS A 45 -7.34 5.47 -9.70
CA LYS A 45 -7.19 5.72 -11.15
C LYS A 45 -7.13 7.21 -11.46
N GLY A 46 -7.93 8.04 -10.77
CA GLY A 46 -7.87 9.50 -10.89
C GLY A 46 -6.51 10.09 -10.50
N ARG A 47 -5.77 9.42 -9.63
CA ARG A 47 -4.40 9.76 -9.23
C ARG A 47 -3.33 9.13 -10.13
N GLY A 48 -3.71 8.41 -11.19
CA GLY A 48 -2.81 7.80 -12.16
C GLY A 48 -2.23 6.46 -11.75
N TYR A 49 -2.81 5.77 -10.77
CA TYR A 49 -2.36 4.43 -10.38
C TYR A 49 -2.99 3.35 -11.25
N ARG A 50 -2.20 2.36 -11.64
CA ARG A 50 -2.70 1.08 -12.17
C ARG A 50 -3.23 0.23 -11.02
N ILE A 51 -4.38 -0.36 -11.20
CA ILE A 51 -4.99 -1.30 -10.25
C ILE A 51 -4.49 -2.70 -10.56
N VAL A 52 -3.69 -3.27 -9.68
CA VAL A 52 -3.10 -4.60 -9.84
C VAL A 52 -3.74 -5.56 -8.85
N ALA A 53 -4.62 -6.41 -9.32
CA ALA A 53 -5.33 -7.37 -8.50
C ALA A 53 -4.46 -8.62 -8.25
N THR A 54 -4.28 -8.99 -6.98
CA THR A 54 -3.50 -10.18 -6.61
C THR A 54 -4.41 -11.39 -6.48
N THR A 55 -4.25 -12.38 -7.34
CA THR A 55 -5.10 -13.58 -7.33
C THR A 55 -4.35 -14.80 -7.90
N PRO A 56 -4.51 -15.99 -7.31
CA PRO A 56 -3.93 -17.22 -7.86
C PRO A 56 -4.67 -17.73 -9.11
N HIS A 57 -5.91 -17.27 -9.34
CA HIS A 57 -6.82 -17.84 -10.35
C HIS A 57 -6.69 -17.23 -11.74
N ARG A 58 -5.84 -16.23 -11.94
CA ARG A 58 -5.61 -15.62 -13.24
C ARG A 58 -4.13 -15.65 -13.61
N GLU A 59 -3.87 -16.16 -14.81
CA GLU A 59 -2.52 -16.19 -15.38
C GLU A 59 -2.28 -14.90 -16.17
N ASP A 60 -1.60 -13.94 -15.55
CA ASP A 60 -1.16 -12.73 -16.22
C ASP A 60 0.31 -12.48 -15.88
N LYS A 61 0.60 -11.77 -14.82
CA LYS A 61 1.98 -11.43 -14.42
C LYS A 61 2.43 -12.20 -13.18
N THR A 62 3.72 -12.46 -13.12
CA THR A 62 4.40 -12.89 -11.90
C THR A 62 5.25 -11.74 -11.35
N PRO A 63 5.73 -11.80 -10.09
CA PRO A 63 6.60 -10.76 -9.55
C PRO A 63 7.84 -10.49 -10.39
N GLU A 64 8.32 -11.50 -11.15
CA GLU A 64 9.48 -11.39 -12.03
C GLU A 64 9.15 -10.68 -13.35
N THR A 65 7.93 -10.89 -13.86
CA THR A 65 7.54 -10.38 -15.20
C THR A 65 6.75 -9.07 -15.13
N PHE A 66 6.26 -8.68 -13.94
CA PHE A 66 5.49 -7.44 -13.77
C PHE A 66 6.36 -6.21 -14.06
N ASP A 67 5.87 -5.28 -14.88
CA ASP A 67 6.60 -4.05 -15.19
C ASP A 67 6.39 -3.00 -14.08
N VAL A 68 7.39 -2.87 -13.21
CA VAL A 68 7.39 -1.90 -12.10
C VAL A 68 7.69 -0.47 -12.55
N ALA A 69 8.17 -0.28 -13.79
CA ALA A 69 8.58 1.03 -14.29
C ALA A 69 7.53 1.72 -15.18
N ALA A 70 6.52 0.99 -15.66
CA ALA A 70 5.54 1.52 -16.61
C ALA A 70 4.76 2.72 -16.06
N SER A 71 4.26 2.65 -14.82
CA SER A 71 3.61 3.75 -14.10
C SER A 71 3.38 3.37 -12.64
N PRO A 72 3.00 4.31 -11.75
CA PRO A 72 2.60 4.00 -10.39
C PRO A 72 1.50 2.93 -10.34
N PHE A 73 1.56 2.06 -9.35
CA PHE A 73 0.60 0.97 -9.19
C PHE A 73 0.20 0.76 -7.74
N VAL A 74 -0.96 0.17 -7.53
CA VAL A 74 -1.45 -0.28 -6.24
C VAL A 74 -1.75 -1.78 -6.30
N LEU A 75 -1.26 -2.52 -5.31
CA LEU A 75 -1.58 -3.94 -5.13
C LEU A 75 -2.89 -4.06 -4.36
N VAL A 76 -3.85 -4.76 -4.92
CA VAL A 76 -5.13 -5.05 -4.28
C VAL A 76 -5.14 -6.50 -3.81
N PHE A 77 -5.29 -6.69 -2.51
CA PHE A 77 -5.41 -8.00 -1.87
C PHE A 77 -6.85 -8.29 -1.51
N GLY A 78 -7.29 -9.50 -1.75
CA GLY A 78 -8.60 -9.99 -1.36
C GLY A 78 -8.68 -10.36 0.12
N THR A 79 -9.87 -10.71 0.57
CA THR A 79 -10.07 -11.30 1.90
C THR A 79 -9.64 -12.77 1.92
N GLU A 80 -9.31 -13.28 3.09
CA GLU A 80 -8.83 -14.65 3.27
C GLU A 80 -9.83 -15.72 2.80
N HIS A 81 -11.12 -15.48 2.96
CA HIS A 81 -12.17 -16.43 2.59
C HIS A 81 -12.77 -16.20 1.19
N ALA A 82 -13.03 -14.95 0.82
CA ALA A 82 -13.73 -14.64 -0.42
C ALA A 82 -12.78 -14.23 -1.56
N GLY A 83 -11.49 -14.05 -1.27
CA GLY A 83 -10.54 -13.54 -2.25
C GLY A 83 -10.87 -12.12 -2.70
N ILE A 84 -10.62 -11.83 -3.95
CA ILE A 84 -10.87 -10.54 -4.61
C ILE A 84 -12.32 -10.52 -5.12
N SER A 85 -13.01 -9.39 -4.92
CA SER A 85 -14.39 -9.20 -5.39
C SER A 85 -14.45 -9.03 -6.92
N ASP A 86 -15.63 -9.37 -7.50
CA ASP A 86 -15.88 -9.16 -8.92
C ASP A 86 -15.72 -7.70 -9.35
N GLU A 87 -16.05 -6.76 -8.50
CA GLU A 87 -15.84 -5.32 -8.75
C GLU A 87 -14.36 -4.97 -8.91
N VAL A 88 -13.48 -5.55 -8.07
CA VAL A 88 -12.03 -5.37 -8.22
C VAL A 88 -11.54 -6.05 -9.50
N ILE A 89 -12.03 -7.26 -9.80
CA ILE A 89 -11.69 -7.98 -11.03
C ILE A 89 -12.07 -7.16 -12.27
N ALA A 90 -13.26 -6.57 -12.27
CA ALA A 90 -13.74 -5.74 -13.38
C ALA A 90 -12.98 -4.42 -13.53
N GLY A 91 -12.50 -3.86 -12.41
CA GLY A 91 -11.77 -2.58 -12.36
C GLY A 91 -10.25 -2.70 -12.46
N ALA A 92 -9.71 -3.91 -12.38
CA ALA A 92 -8.27 -4.15 -12.43
C ALA A 92 -7.70 -3.89 -13.83
N ASP A 93 -6.51 -3.31 -13.88
CA ASP A 93 -5.77 -3.09 -15.12
C ASP A 93 -4.85 -4.29 -15.42
N GLU A 94 -4.34 -4.96 -14.37
CA GLU A 94 -3.48 -6.13 -14.46
C GLU A 94 -3.75 -7.11 -13.30
N PHE A 95 -3.36 -8.36 -13.52
CA PHE A 95 -3.41 -9.41 -12.49
C PHE A 95 -2.00 -9.87 -12.15
N LEU A 96 -1.75 -10.11 -10.87
CA LEU A 96 -0.47 -10.55 -10.37
C LEU A 96 -0.66 -11.79 -9.50
N ARG A 97 0.09 -12.85 -9.78
CA ARG A 97 0.08 -14.07 -8.97
C ARG A 97 1.48 -14.43 -8.47
N ILE A 98 1.53 -15.06 -7.32
CA ILE A 98 2.70 -15.78 -6.85
C ILE A 98 2.60 -17.20 -7.39
N PRO A 99 3.55 -17.68 -8.22
CA PRO A 99 3.51 -19.05 -8.70
C PRO A 99 3.62 -20.05 -7.54
N MET A 100 2.66 -20.97 -7.47
CA MET A 100 2.64 -22.04 -6.46
C MET A 100 3.00 -23.37 -7.11
N CYS A 101 3.87 -24.14 -6.47
CA CYS A 101 4.36 -25.44 -6.98
C CYS A 101 3.83 -26.63 -6.17
N GLY A 102 2.88 -26.42 -5.28
CA GLY A 102 2.36 -27.46 -4.38
C GLY A 102 0.87 -27.72 -4.52
N MET A 103 0.31 -28.47 -3.58
CA MET A 103 -1.12 -28.79 -3.53
C MET A 103 -1.97 -27.63 -3.00
N VAL A 104 -1.35 -26.59 -2.44
CA VAL A 104 -2.01 -25.42 -1.89
C VAL A 104 -2.10 -24.35 -2.96
N GLU A 105 -3.31 -23.83 -3.21
CA GLU A 105 -3.56 -22.85 -4.28
C GLU A 105 -3.08 -21.44 -3.93
N SER A 106 -3.09 -21.06 -2.65
CA SER A 106 -2.76 -19.72 -2.21
C SER A 106 -2.02 -19.69 -0.87
N LEU A 107 -1.29 -18.62 -0.64
CA LEU A 107 -0.68 -18.28 0.64
C LEU A 107 -1.63 -17.43 1.47
N ASN A 108 -1.37 -17.36 2.77
CA ASN A 108 -1.95 -16.33 3.64
C ASN A 108 -1.73 -14.93 3.05
N VAL A 109 -2.71 -14.05 3.17
CA VAL A 109 -2.68 -12.71 2.58
C VAL A 109 -1.48 -11.88 3.04
N SER A 110 -1.10 -11.99 4.32
CA SER A 110 0.06 -11.27 4.86
C SER A 110 1.38 -11.78 4.28
N ALA A 111 1.50 -13.10 4.09
CA ALA A 111 2.66 -13.71 3.44
C ALA A 111 2.75 -13.29 1.97
N SER A 112 1.62 -13.33 1.25
CA SER A 112 1.54 -12.84 -0.13
C SER A 112 1.95 -11.37 -0.25
N ALA A 113 1.43 -10.52 0.63
CA ALA A 113 1.78 -9.11 0.67
C ALA A 113 3.28 -8.90 0.94
N ALA A 114 3.86 -9.61 1.90
CA ALA A 114 5.28 -9.50 2.23
C ALA A 114 6.17 -9.90 1.05
N ILE A 115 5.86 -11.01 0.38
CA ILE A 115 6.61 -11.49 -0.78
C ILE A 115 6.54 -10.49 -1.94
N LEU A 116 5.32 -10.09 -2.31
CA LEU A 116 5.12 -9.17 -3.44
C LEU A 116 5.75 -7.80 -3.18
N ILE A 117 5.54 -7.22 -2.00
CA ILE A 117 6.11 -5.92 -1.65
C ILE A 117 7.65 -6.00 -1.63
N TYR A 118 8.23 -7.07 -1.08
CA TYR A 118 9.68 -7.24 -1.10
C TYR A 118 10.23 -7.32 -2.52
N MET A 119 9.71 -8.23 -3.34
CA MET A 119 10.20 -8.44 -4.70
C MET A 119 10.03 -7.21 -5.59
N LEU A 120 8.84 -6.61 -5.59
CA LEU A 120 8.55 -5.46 -6.44
C LEU A 120 9.32 -4.21 -5.99
N SER A 121 9.41 -3.96 -4.67
CA SER A 121 10.19 -2.81 -4.16
C SER A 121 11.70 -2.97 -4.42
N SER A 122 12.23 -4.20 -4.39
CA SER A 122 13.62 -4.47 -4.75
C SER A 122 13.87 -4.14 -6.22
N ARG A 123 13.03 -4.67 -7.11
CA ARG A 123 13.10 -4.39 -8.55
C ARG A 123 12.92 -2.90 -8.88
N MET A 124 11.97 -2.22 -8.21
CA MET A 124 11.80 -0.77 -8.38
C MET A 124 13.10 0.00 -8.09
N ARG A 125 13.81 -0.35 -7.01
CA ARG A 125 15.06 0.32 -6.64
C ARG A 125 16.18 0.13 -7.68
N GLU A 126 16.14 -0.98 -8.40
CA GLU A 126 17.12 -1.32 -9.43
C GLU A 126 16.78 -0.72 -10.79
N THR A 127 15.49 -0.61 -11.11
CA THR A 127 15.04 -0.31 -12.48
C THR A 127 14.42 1.07 -12.66
N VAL A 128 13.91 1.71 -11.59
CA VAL A 128 13.27 3.02 -11.65
C VAL A 128 14.25 4.10 -11.17
N PRO A 129 14.75 4.98 -12.05
CA PRO A 129 15.79 5.95 -11.69
C PRO A 129 15.42 6.86 -10.53
N ASP A 130 14.20 7.38 -10.53
CA ASP A 130 13.71 8.37 -9.56
C ASP A 130 12.71 7.76 -8.55
N TRP A 131 12.95 6.53 -8.10
CA TRP A 131 12.09 5.84 -7.13
C TRP A 131 12.03 6.52 -5.76
N ARG A 132 12.99 7.38 -5.45
CA ARG A 132 13.09 8.07 -4.15
C ARG A 132 12.11 9.23 -4.05
N LEU A 133 11.68 9.50 -2.85
CA LEU A 133 10.92 10.70 -2.55
C LEU A 133 11.72 11.96 -2.91
N THR A 134 11.02 12.95 -3.47
CA THR A 134 11.61 14.28 -3.64
C THR A 134 12.02 14.88 -2.30
N ALA A 135 12.98 15.80 -2.29
CA ALA A 135 13.43 16.45 -1.07
C ALA A 135 12.28 17.13 -0.29
N GLY A 136 11.34 17.78 -1.01
CA GLY A 136 10.16 18.40 -0.42
C GLY A 136 9.22 17.38 0.23
N LYS A 137 8.89 16.28 -0.49
CA LYS A 137 8.02 15.23 0.07
C LYS A 137 8.66 14.53 1.27
N ARG A 138 9.96 14.29 1.22
CA ARG A 138 10.71 13.73 2.35
C ARG A 138 10.65 14.65 3.57
N ALA A 139 10.82 15.97 3.38
CA ALA A 139 10.75 16.95 4.47
C ALA A 139 9.36 16.98 5.11
N GLU A 140 8.28 16.99 4.29
CA GLU A 140 6.89 16.92 4.74
C GLU A 140 6.63 15.69 5.61
N ILE A 141 7.05 14.52 5.12
CA ILE A 141 6.86 13.26 5.85
C ILE A 141 7.63 13.25 7.16
N LEU A 142 8.90 13.68 7.15
CA LEU A 142 9.71 13.75 8.37
C LEU A 142 9.11 14.73 9.39
N TYR A 143 8.57 15.85 8.92
CA TYR A 143 7.88 16.80 9.78
C TYR A 143 6.66 16.13 10.46
N ARG A 144 5.77 15.50 9.70
CA ARG A 144 4.60 14.79 10.25
C ARG A 144 5.00 13.70 11.24
N TRP A 145 5.98 12.89 10.91
CA TRP A 145 6.47 11.81 11.76
C TRP A 145 7.11 12.35 13.05
N THR A 146 7.85 13.44 12.97
CA THR A 146 8.40 14.10 14.16
C THR A 146 7.30 14.55 15.10
N PHE A 147 6.26 15.19 14.56
CA PHE A 147 5.10 15.60 15.35
C PHE A 147 4.37 14.43 16.00
N ALA A 148 4.18 13.34 15.28
CA ALA A 148 3.53 12.14 15.80
C ALA A 148 4.34 11.39 16.86
N SER A 149 5.66 11.60 16.92
CA SER A 149 6.59 10.84 17.76
C SER A 149 7.11 11.59 18.97
N VAL A 150 7.27 12.90 18.83
CA VAL A 150 7.85 13.74 19.89
C VAL A 150 6.73 14.26 20.79
N ARG A 151 6.82 13.91 22.07
CA ARG A 151 5.90 14.44 23.07
C ARG A 151 6.04 15.97 23.14
N ASP A 152 4.91 16.67 23.14
CA ASP A 152 4.84 18.14 23.22
C ASP A 152 5.59 18.88 22.08
N ALA A 153 5.67 18.26 20.88
CA ALA A 153 6.37 18.82 19.72
C ALA A 153 5.94 20.25 19.38
N GLU A 154 4.64 20.52 19.47
CA GLU A 154 4.08 21.86 19.22
C GLU A 154 4.57 22.90 20.22
N ALA A 155 4.56 22.57 21.51
CA ALA A 155 5.05 23.45 22.56
C ALA A 155 6.56 23.74 22.41
N ILE A 156 7.34 22.74 22.02
CA ILE A 156 8.77 22.88 21.73
C ILE A 156 9.00 23.86 20.57
N LEU A 157 8.20 23.72 19.49
CA LEU A 157 8.34 24.60 18.33
C LEU A 157 7.94 26.03 18.65
N ARG A 158 6.80 26.27 19.30
CA ARG A 158 6.38 27.60 19.71
C ARG A 158 7.41 28.30 20.62
N ARG A 159 8.09 27.55 21.49
CA ARG A 159 9.16 28.07 22.33
C ARG A 159 10.41 28.44 21.55
N LYS A 160 10.75 27.65 20.51
CA LYS A 160 11.97 27.84 19.72
C LYS A 160 11.78 28.85 18.58
N TYR A 161 10.58 28.94 18.05
CA TYR A 161 10.17 29.84 16.97
C TYR A 161 8.86 30.53 17.39
N PRO A 162 8.92 31.56 18.29
CA PRO A 162 7.73 32.33 18.66
C PRO A 162 7.18 33.00 17.41
N GLU A 163 5.85 32.93 17.24
CA GLU A 163 5.15 33.73 16.22
C GLU A 163 5.34 35.20 16.59
N GLU A 164 5.80 36.04 15.63
CA GLU A 164 5.93 37.48 15.79
C GLU A 164 4.56 38.17 15.93
#